data_7e89416468843344d45cdfa18d597c4b
#
_entry.id   7e89416468843344d45cdfa18d597c4b
#
_cell.length_a   1.000
_cell.length_b   1.000
_cell.length_c   1.000
_cell.angle_alpha   90.00
_cell.angle_beta   90.00
_cell.angle_gamma   90.00
#
_symmetry.space_group_name_H-M   'P 1'
#
loop_
_entity.id
_entity.type
_entity.pdbx_description
1 polymer ?
#
loop_
_entity_poly.entity_id
_entity_poly.type
_entity_poly.pdbx_seq_one_letter_code
_entity_poly.pdbx_strand_id
1 'polypeptide(L)'
;MVRNELGPDYDVDKHFTPSYNPWDQRLCLVPDSDLFEAIKNGSASVVTDHIDCFDDSGIKLKSGEHLDADIIVTATGLQLVMMGGADISVDSQLVDFSKLWTYKGLMVSDVPNMVSTFGYINASWTLRADLTAEWVCRTLNHMTATNSSSVVTIVSEELKNMTPRKWIDDFPAGYMQRVMHLFP
;
A
#
# COMPACT_ATOMS: atom_id res chain seq x y z
N MET A 1 2.43 13.07 -22.73
CA MET A 1 1.25 13.60 -22.03
C MET A 1 1.60 14.93 -21.35
N VAL A 2 2.38 14.96 -20.27
CA VAL A 2 2.68 16.19 -19.50
C VAL A 2 3.18 17.35 -20.35
N ARG A 3 4.16 17.12 -21.27
CA ARG A 3 4.66 18.18 -22.19
C ARG A 3 3.57 18.78 -23.09
N ASN A 4 2.57 17.99 -23.47
CA ASN A 4 1.47 18.50 -24.28
C ASN A 4 0.52 19.40 -23.47
N GLU A 5 0.40 19.11 -22.17
CA GLU A 5 -0.43 19.89 -21.26
C GLU A 5 0.25 21.20 -20.82
N LEU A 6 1.50 21.13 -20.40
CA LEU A 6 2.19 22.28 -19.79
C LEU A 6 2.97 23.14 -20.80
N GLY A 7 3.16 22.64 -22.02
CA GLY A 7 3.87 23.35 -23.08
C GLY A 7 5.39 23.18 -23.03
N PRO A 8 6.09 23.76 -24.05
CA PRO A 8 7.52 23.57 -24.23
C PRO A 8 8.40 24.31 -23.20
N ASP A 9 7.87 25.35 -22.60
CA ASP A 9 8.63 26.21 -21.67
C ASP A 9 8.66 25.70 -20.23
N TYR A 10 7.85 24.66 -19.92
CA TYR A 10 7.83 24.03 -18.60
C TYR A 10 8.88 22.94 -18.48
N ASP A 11 9.67 22.97 -17.40
CA ASP A 11 10.73 21.98 -17.16
C ASP A 11 10.17 20.63 -16.69
N VAL A 12 9.58 19.91 -17.65
CA VAL A 12 8.98 18.58 -17.43
C VAL A 12 10.02 17.56 -16.98
N ASP A 13 11.27 17.67 -17.45
CA ASP A 13 12.32 16.73 -17.11
C ASP A 13 12.69 16.82 -15.63
N LYS A 14 12.73 18.02 -15.09
CA LYS A 14 12.96 18.24 -13.66
C LYS A 14 11.80 17.80 -12.79
N HIS A 15 10.58 18.16 -13.16
CA HIS A 15 9.42 18.08 -12.25
C HIS A 15 8.56 16.83 -12.44
N PHE A 16 8.56 16.22 -13.62
CA PHE A 16 7.67 15.12 -13.99
C PHE A 16 8.39 13.90 -14.59
N THR A 17 9.69 13.78 -14.39
CA THR A 17 10.47 12.61 -14.82
C THR A 17 11.04 11.89 -13.60
N PRO A 18 10.27 10.96 -12.99
CA PRO A 18 10.73 10.20 -11.84
C PRO A 18 11.87 9.25 -12.24
N SER A 19 12.66 8.83 -11.25
CA SER A 19 13.78 7.88 -11.43
C SER A 19 13.33 6.42 -11.59
N TYR A 20 12.04 6.14 -11.57
CA TYR A 20 11.44 4.82 -11.70
C TYR A 20 10.52 4.76 -12.91
N ASN A 21 10.28 3.54 -13.44
CA ASN A 21 9.41 3.36 -14.60
C ASN A 21 7.91 3.39 -14.17
N PRO A 22 7.00 3.66 -15.12
CA PRO A 22 5.58 3.43 -14.90
C PRO A 22 5.34 2.01 -14.40
N TRP A 23 4.45 1.86 -13.42
CA TRP A 23 4.08 0.61 -12.74
C TRP A 23 5.08 0.06 -11.72
N ASP A 24 6.31 0.58 -11.65
CA ASP A 24 7.24 0.26 -10.56
C ASP A 24 6.74 0.80 -9.21
N GLN A 25 5.91 1.83 -9.24
CA GLN A 25 5.28 2.45 -8.08
C GLN A 25 3.77 2.53 -8.27
N ARG A 26 3.05 2.85 -7.19
CA ARG A 26 1.61 3.07 -7.24
C ARG A 26 1.29 4.25 -8.16
N LEU A 27 0.43 4.02 -9.14
CA LEU A 27 -0.11 5.10 -9.98
C LEU A 27 -1.29 5.77 -9.29
N CYS A 28 -1.20 7.09 -9.16
CA CYS A 28 -2.30 7.93 -8.71
C CYS A 28 -2.81 8.71 -9.92
N LEU A 29 -4.12 8.65 -10.17
CA LEU A 29 -4.76 9.38 -11.26
C LEU A 29 -5.23 10.74 -10.74
N VAL A 30 -4.96 11.78 -11.53
CA VAL A 30 -5.57 13.10 -11.38
C VAL A 30 -6.56 13.25 -12.53
N PRO A 31 -7.87 13.22 -12.27
CA PRO A 31 -8.89 13.34 -13.32
C PRO A 31 -8.87 14.73 -13.94
N ASP A 32 -9.41 14.84 -15.15
CA ASP A 32 -9.74 16.10 -15.84
C ASP A 32 -8.57 17.08 -16.02
N SER A 33 -7.32 16.63 -15.88
CA SER A 33 -6.11 17.46 -15.94
C SER A 33 -6.03 18.57 -14.89
N ASP A 34 -6.78 18.50 -13.79
CA ASP A 34 -6.91 19.54 -12.77
C ASP A 34 -5.56 20.10 -12.29
N LEU A 35 -4.57 19.24 -12.05
CA LEU A 35 -3.23 19.65 -11.65
C LEU A 35 -2.56 20.54 -12.71
N PHE A 36 -2.67 20.16 -13.99
CA PHE A 36 -2.05 20.91 -15.07
C PHE A 36 -2.75 22.25 -15.30
N GLU A 37 -4.08 22.31 -15.14
CA GLU A 37 -4.82 23.57 -15.20
C GLU A 37 -4.44 24.51 -14.07
N ALA A 38 -4.26 23.98 -12.86
CA ALA A 38 -3.80 24.77 -11.71
C ALA A 38 -2.37 25.32 -11.92
N ILE A 39 -1.49 24.57 -12.54
CA ILE A 39 -0.13 25.02 -12.88
C ILE A 39 -0.18 26.11 -13.98
N LYS A 40 -0.97 25.90 -15.03
CA LYS A 40 -1.11 26.86 -16.16
C LYS A 40 -1.64 28.22 -15.71
N ASN A 41 -2.62 28.22 -14.81
CA ASN A 41 -3.22 29.47 -14.32
C ASN A 41 -2.48 30.10 -13.13
N GLY A 42 -1.38 29.47 -12.67
CA GLY A 42 -0.53 29.99 -11.61
C GLY A 42 -1.08 29.79 -10.19
N SER A 43 -2.16 29.02 -10.01
CA SER A 43 -2.69 28.70 -8.68
C SER A 43 -1.95 27.56 -7.97
N ALA A 44 -1.11 26.81 -8.69
CA ALA A 44 -0.22 25.79 -8.15
C ALA A 44 1.17 25.87 -8.79
N SER A 45 2.18 25.43 -8.05
CA SER A 45 3.55 25.24 -8.57
C SER A 45 4.11 23.89 -8.10
N VAL A 46 5.10 23.40 -8.82
CA VAL A 46 5.83 22.19 -8.43
C VAL A 46 7.28 22.56 -8.17
N VAL A 47 7.76 22.26 -6.98
CA VAL A 47 9.16 22.41 -6.61
C VAL A 47 9.75 21.01 -6.37
N THR A 48 10.84 20.71 -7.06
CA THR A 48 11.55 19.42 -6.97
C THR A 48 12.89 19.63 -6.31
N ASP A 49 12.94 19.39 -5.01
CA ASP A 49 14.15 19.47 -4.19
C ASP A 49 13.99 18.63 -2.91
N HIS A 50 15.03 18.58 -2.11
CA HIS A 50 15.01 17.97 -0.78
C HIS A 50 14.73 19.01 0.30
N ILE A 51 13.84 18.67 1.21
CA ILE A 51 13.57 19.49 2.40
C ILE A 51 14.79 19.43 3.33
N ASP A 52 15.26 20.59 3.75
CA ASP A 52 16.27 20.74 4.80
C ASP A 52 15.62 20.78 6.18
N CYS A 53 14.73 21.75 6.40
CA CYS A 53 13.94 21.85 7.61
C CYS A 53 12.65 22.65 7.38
N PHE A 54 11.76 22.59 8.36
CA PHE A 54 10.62 23.49 8.51
C PHE A 54 10.99 24.61 9.47
N ASP A 55 10.51 25.81 9.20
CA ASP A 55 10.66 26.97 10.07
C ASP A 55 9.33 27.72 10.29
N ASP A 56 9.37 28.86 10.96
CA ASP A 56 8.16 29.61 11.33
C ASP A 56 7.38 30.17 10.13
N SER A 57 7.99 30.21 8.96
CA SER A 57 7.42 30.82 7.75
C SER A 57 7.19 29.83 6.62
N GLY A 58 7.70 28.59 6.73
CA GLY A 58 7.51 27.62 5.67
C GLY A 58 8.52 26.47 5.63
N ILE A 59 9.05 26.22 4.44
CA ILE A 59 9.93 25.07 4.17
C ILE A 59 11.25 25.57 3.57
N LYS A 60 12.35 25.25 4.22
CA LYS A 60 13.70 25.49 3.69
C LYS A 60 14.17 24.28 2.92
N LEU A 61 14.67 24.49 1.71
CA LEU A 61 15.18 23.45 0.82
C LEU A 61 16.70 23.35 0.89
N LYS A 62 17.25 22.20 0.50
CA LYS A 62 18.71 22.01 0.47
C LYS A 62 19.41 22.83 -0.58
N SER A 63 18.74 23.29 -1.63
CA SER A 63 19.23 24.28 -2.59
C SER A 63 19.46 25.66 -1.97
N GLY A 64 18.88 25.92 -0.79
CA GLY A 64 18.84 27.22 -0.17
C GLY A 64 17.58 28.04 -0.48
N GLU A 65 16.70 27.55 -1.36
CA GLU A 65 15.40 28.13 -1.63
C GLU A 65 14.50 27.97 -0.41
N HIS A 66 13.60 28.94 -0.17
CA HIS A 66 12.60 28.93 0.85
C HIS A 66 11.20 29.00 0.23
N LEU A 67 10.31 28.14 0.70
CA LEU A 67 8.92 28.11 0.28
C LEU A 67 8.05 28.63 1.41
N ASP A 68 7.54 29.84 1.25
CA ASP A 68 6.62 30.45 2.23
C ASP A 68 5.31 29.65 2.26
N ALA A 69 4.80 29.35 3.45
CA ALA A 69 3.58 28.58 3.62
C ALA A 69 2.88 28.89 4.94
N ASP A 70 1.61 29.21 4.89
CA ASP A 70 0.74 29.34 6.07
C ASP A 70 0.29 27.96 6.59
N ILE A 71 0.16 26.98 5.70
CA ILE A 71 -0.27 25.63 6.02
C ILE A 71 0.63 24.63 5.29
N ILE A 72 1.18 23.67 6.01
CA ILE A 72 1.97 22.59 5.45
C ILE A 72 1.22 21.27 5.61
N VAL A 73 0.96 20.58 4.50
CA VAL A 73 0.34 19.25 4.49
C VAL A 73 1.37 18.20 4.14
N THR A 74 1.68 17.31 5.07
CA THR A 74 2.60 16.20 4.84
C THR A 74 1.88 15.04 4.16
N ALA A 75 2.33 14.68 2.95
CA ALA A 75 1.82 13.57 2.16
C ALA A 75 2.98 12.67 1.66
N THR A 76 3.95 12.40 2.53
CA THR A 76 5.24 11.79 2.22
C THR A 76 5.21 10.25 2.11
N GLY A 77 4.03 9.67 2.01
CA GLY A 77 3.81 8.24 1.87
C GLY A 77 3.33 7.57 3.16
N LEU A 78 3.25 6.25 3.14
CA LEU A 78 2.66 5.43 4.19
C LEU A 78 3.73 4.60 4.91
N GLN A 79 3.48 4.35 6.18
CA GLN A 79 4.06 3.23 6.91
C GLN A 79 2.94 2.20 7.12
N LEU A 80 3.06 1.05 6.48
CA LEU A 80 2.08 -0.02 6.67
C LEU A 80 2.25 -0.64 8.04
N VAL A 81 1.11 -0.96 8.65
CA VAL A 81 1.05 -1.63 9.94
C VAL A 81 0.14 -2.85 9.80
N MET A 82 0.64 -4.01 10.21
CA MET A 82 -0.13 -5.25 10.16
C MET A 82 -1.37 -5.14 11.04
N MET A 83 -2.54 -5.51 10.52
CA MET A 83 -3.85 -5.45 11.20
C MET A 83 -4.17 -4.11 11.88
N GLY A 84 -3.64 -2.99 11.34
CA GLY A 84 -3.84 -1.67 11.94
C GLY A 84 -3.18 -1.49 13.31
N GLY A 85 -2.22 -2.34 13.66
CA GLY A 85 -1.54 -2.33 14.96
C GLY A 85 -2.28 -3.06 16.08
N ALA A 86 -3.32 -3.83 15.74
CA ALA A 86 -4.02 -4.64 16.73
C ALA A 86 -3.18 -5.87 17.12
N ASP A 87 -3.13 -6.15 18.42
CA ASP A 87 -2.56 -7.38 18.95
C ASP A 87 -3.59 -8.51 18.79
N ILE A 88 -3.23 -9.53 18.04
CA ILE A 88 -4.03 -10.74 17.85
C ILE A 88 -3.42 -11.87 18.69
N SER A 89 -4.23 -12.56 19.46
CA SER A 89 -3.78 -13.72 20.23
C SER A 89 -4.69 -14.92 20.01
N VAL A 90 -4.09 -16.11 19.98
CA VAL A 90 -4.78 -17.41 19.95
C VAL A 90 -4.37 -18.18 21.21
N ASP A 91 -5.33 -18.62 22.01
CA ASP A 91 -5.08 -19.33 23.27
C ASP A 91 -4.06 -18.60 24.18
N SER A 92 -4.21 -17.27 24.28
CA SER A 92 -3.31 -16.37 25.05
C SER A 92 -1.87 -16.25 24.52
N GLN A 93 -1.60 -16.77 23.34
CA GLN A 93 -0.31 -16.59 22.66
C GLN A 93 -0.43 -15.51 21.59
N LEU A 94 0.44 -14.50 21.63
CA LEU A 94 0.48 -13.45 20.62
C LEU A 94 0.88 -14.03 19.26
N VAL A 95 0.15 -13.64 18.23
CA VAL A 95 0.38 -14.09 16.86
C VAL A 95 1.50 -13.26 16.22
N ASP A 96 2.56 -13.93 15.80
CA ASP A 96 3.63 -13.33 14.98
C ASP A 96 3.35 -13.59 13.49
N PHE A 97 2.73 -12.66 12.83
CA PHE A 97 2.35 -12.78 11.42
C PHE A 97 3.54 -13.03 10.49
N SER A 98 4.72 -12.57 10.83
CA SER A 98 5.93 -12.75 10.01
C SER A 98 6.37 -14.21 9.82
N LYS A 99 5.86 -15.09 10.66
CA LYS A 99 6.16 -16.54 10.65
C LYS A 99 5.07 -17.40 10.05
N LEU A 100 3.98 -16.77 9.61
CA LEU A 100 2.81 -17.48 9.11
C LEU A 100 2.80 -17.54 7.58
N TRP A 101 1.95 -18.40 7.06
CA TRP A 101 1.70 -18.52 5.64
C TRP A 101 0.33 -18.01 5.29
N THR A 102 0.19 -17.44 4.10
CA THR A 102 -1.12 -17.01 3.61
C THR A 102 -1.80 -18.13 2.84
N TYR A 103 -3.11 -18.29 3.09
CA TYR A 103 -3.98 -19.14 2.30
C TYR A 103 -4.88 -18.29 1.42
N LYS A 104 -4.70 -18.41 0.10
CA LYS A 104 -5.44 -17.65 -0.93
C LYS A 104 -5.46 -16.13 -0.72
N GLY A 105 -4.56 -15.59 0.10
CA GLY A 105 -4.51 -14.17 0.42
C GLY A 105 -5.72 -13.68 1.25
N LEU A 106 -6.38 -14.57 1.99
CA LEU A 106 -7.55 -14.24 2.82
C LEU A 106 -7.48 -14.82 4.24
N MET A 107 -6.78 -15.92 4.47
CA MET A 107 -6.48 -16.43 5.81
C MET A 107 -4.98 -16.54 6.00
N VAL A 108 -4.56 -16.62 7.25
CA VAL A 108 -3.18 -16.98 7.64
C VAL A 108 -3.18 -18.32 8.37
N SER A 109 -2.07 -19.07 8.26
CA SER A 109 -1.95 -20.35 8.93
C SER A 109 -2.06 -20.21 10.45
N ASP A 110 -2.58 -21.25 11.09
CA ASP A 110 -2.63 -21.42 12.54
C ASP A 110 -3.46 -20.36 13.30
N VAL A 111 -4.16 -19.45 12.58
CA VAL A 111 -5.10 -18.49 13.18
C VAL A 111 -6.52 -18.89 12.82
N PRO A 112 -7.29 -19.45 13.77
CA PRO A 112 -8.64 -19.93 13.50
C PRO A 112 -9.63 -18.78 13.32
N ASN A 113 -10.63 -19.00 12.45
CA ASN A 113 -11.78 -18.13 12.24
C ASN A 113 -11.46 -16.68 11.81
N MET A 114 -10.21 -16.40 11.42
CA MET A 114 -9.81 -15.08 10.97
C MET A 114 -9.71 -15.03 9.45
N VAL A 115 -10.46 -14.12 8.85
CA VAL A 115 -10.38 -13.80 7.42
C VAL A 115 -10.11 -12.31 7.25
N SER A 116 -9.17 -11.99 6.40
CA SER A 116 -8.85 -10.61 6.03
C SER A 116 -8.95 -10.42 4.53
N THR A 117 -9.30 -9.24 4.10
CA THR A 117 -9.26 -8.86 2.68
C THR A 117 -8.03 -8.00 2.43
N PHE A 118 -7.17 -8.48 1.56
CA PHE A 118 -6.14 -7.67 0.96
C PHE A 118 -6.40 -7.57 -0.54
N GLY A 119 -6.50 -6.34 -1.04
CA GLY A 119 -6.87 -6.09 -2.42
C GLY A 119 -5.72 -6.30 -3.40
N TYR A 120 -5.91 -5.78 -4.59
CA TYR A 120 -4.88 -5.75 -5.62
C TYR A 120 -4.00 -4.50 -5.48
N ILE A 121 -2.76 -4.58 -5.93
CA ILE A 121 -1.80 -3.46 -5.88
C ILE A 121 -2.26 -2.33 -6.80
N ASN A 122 -2.64 -2.66 -8.03
CA ASN A 122 -2.98 -1.70 -9.08
C ASN A 122 -4.40 -1.91 -9.66
N ALA A 123 -5.33 -2.42 -8.84
CA ALA A 123 -6.73 -2.59 -9.23
C ALA A 123 -7.65 -2.30 -8.04
N SER A 124 -8.97 -2.23 -8.29
CA SER A 124 -9.95 -2.01 -7.24
C SER A 124 -9.94 -3.15 -6.22
N TRP A 125 -9.98 -2.81 -4.95
CA TRP A 125 -10.08 -3.76 -3.85
C TRP A 125 -11.43 -4.45 -3.78
N THR A 126 -12.49 -3.85 -4.33
CA THR A 126 -13.85 -4.40 -4.32
C THR A 126 -13.90 -5.76 -5.00
N LEU A 127 -13.19 -5.96 -6.11
CA LEU A 127 -13.13 -7.25 -6.79
C LEU A 127 -12.60 -8.37 -5.90
N ARG A 128 -11.60 -8.07 -5.09
CA ARG A 128 -11.03 -9.04 -4.16
C ARG A 128 -11.92 -9.23 -2.94
N ALA A 129 -12.56 -8.17 -2.48
CA ALA A 129 -13.51 -8.22 -1.37
C ALA A 129 -14.70 -9.11 -1.69
N ASP A 130 -15.27 -9.03 -2.89
CA ASP A 130 -16.37 -9.90 -3.33
C ASP A 130 -15.96 -11.37 -3.33
N LEU A 131 -14.81 -11.71 -3.90
CA LEU A 131 -14.29 -13.08 -3.89
C LEU A 131 -14.08 -13.61 -2.47
N THR A 132 -13.59 -12.77 -1.58
CA THR A 132 -13.40 -13.11 -0.16
C THR A 132 -14.75 -13.33 0.52
N ALA A 133 -15.72 -12.45 0.28
CA ALA A 133 -17.07 -12.57 0.84
C ALA A 133 -17.77 -13.85 0.38
N GLU A 134 -17.70 -14.19 -0.91
CA GLU A 134 -18.24 -15.44 -1.42
C GLU A 134 -17.57 -16.66 -0.77
N TRP A 135 -16.26 -16.64 -0.62
CA TRP A 135 -15.54 -17.72 0.03
C TRP A 135 -15.99 -17.89 1.49
N VAL A 136 -16.13 -16.78 2.24
CA VAL A 136 -16.63 -16.78 3.62
C VAL A 136 -18.02 -17.38 3.69
N CYS A 137 -18.95 -16.95 2.84
CA CYS A 137 -20.31 -17.49 2.81
C CYS A 137 -20.33 -19.00 2.56
N ARG A 138 -19.56 -19.47 1.57
CA ARG A 138 -19.45 -20.92 1.30
C ARG A 138 -18.87 -21.69 2.49
N THR A 139 -17.86 -21.12 3.15
CA THR A 139 -17.22 -21.73 4.32
C THR A 139 -18.20 -21.80 5.50
N LEU A 140 -18.93 -20.75 5.80
CA LEU A 140 -19.94 -20.73 6.87
C LEU A 140 -21.06 -21.74 6.60
N ASN A 141 -21.55 -21.83 5.37
CA ASN A 141 -22.54 -22.86 5.00
C ASN A 141 -22.01 -24.28 5.18
N HIS A 142 -20.75 -24.52 4.81
CA HIS A 142 -20.11 -25.81 5.04
C HIS A 142 -19.93 -26.12 6.53
N MET A 143 -19.51 -25.16 7.33
CA MET A 143 -19.39 -25.30 8.78
C MET A 143 -20.75 -25.67 9.41
N THR A 144 -21.81 -24.99 8.98
CA THR A 144 -23.18 -25.31 9.44
C THR A 144 -23.58 -26.73 9.06
N ALA A 145 -23.36 -27.12 7.82
CA ALA A 145 -23.71 -28.46 7.32
C ALA A 145 -22.91 -29.60 8.01
N THR A 146 -21.69 -29.32 8.45
CA THR A 146 -20.80 -30.28 9.12
C THR A 146 -20.82 -30.15 10.64
N ASN A 147 -21.64 -29.26 11.21
CA ASN A 147 -21.66 -28.92 12.61
C ASN A 147 -20.29 -28.56 13.20
N SER A 148 -19.48 -27.82 12.37
CA SER A 148 -18.15 -27.38 12.75
C SER A 148 -18.22 -25.97 13.34
N SER A 149 -17.50 -25.71 14.44
CA SER A 149 -17.47 -24.41 15.14
C SER A 149 -16.27 -23.57 14.77
N SER A 150 -15.27 -24.15 14.10
CA SER A 150 -14.06 -23.42 13.71
C SER A 150 -13.51 -23.89 12.38
N VAL A 151 -12.81 -23.00 11.70
CA VAL A 151 -12.00 -23.26 10.51
C VAL A 151 -10.60 -22.69 10.74
N VAL A 152 -9.58 -23.48 10.42
CA VAL A 152 -8.19 -23.06 10.50
C VAL A 152 -7.44 -23.60 9.29
N THR A 153 -6.53 -22.82 8.75
CA THR A 153 -5.62 -23.27 7.70
C THR A 153 -4.33 -23.76 8.34
N ILE A 154 -3.88 -24.94 7.94
CA ILE A 154 -2.67 -25.56 8.47
C ILE A 154 -1.73 -25.85 7.30
N VAL A 155 -0.46 -25.53 7.47
CA VAL A 155 0.57 -25.89 6.48
C VAL A 155 0.82 -27.41 6.56
N SER A 156 0.57 -28.14 5.47
CA SER A 156 0.83 -29.57 5.45
C SER A 156 2.33 -29.87 5.56
N GLU A 157 2.67 -31.08 6.02
CA GLU A 157 4.09 -31.49 6.14
C GLU A 157 4.85 -31.39 4.81
N GLU A 158 4.17 -31.67 3.69
CA GLU A 158 4.75 -31.52 2.35
C GLU A 158 5.13 -30.08 2.01
N LEU A 159 4.36 -29.10 2.51
CA LEU A 159 4.54 -27.68 2.24
C LEU A 159 5.52 -27.01 3.21
N LYS A 160 5.85 -27.64 4.34
CA LYS A 160 6.77 -27.07 5.33
C LYS A 160 8.18 -26.81 4.77
N ASN A 161 8.57 -27.54 3.73
CA ASN A 161 9.86 -27.38 3.08
C ASN A 161 9.86 -26.43 1.88
N MET A 162 8.73 -25.77 1.59
CA MET A 162 8.68 -24.77 0.53
C MET A 162 9.50 -23.54 0.90
N THR A 163 10.19 -22.99 -0.08
CA THR A 163 10.85 -21.69 0.09
C THR A 163 9.78 -20.60 0.17
N PRO A 164 9.73 -19.82 1.26
CA PRO A 164 8.82 -18.69 1.37
C PRO A 164 9.05 -17.69 0.23
N ARG A 165 7.97 -17.25 -0.38
CA ARG A 165 7.99 -16.12 -1.30
C ARG A 165 7.13 -15.02 -0.73
N LYS A 166 7.68 -13.83 -0.64
CA LYS A 166 6.90 -12.68 -0.24
C LYS A 166 5.84 -12.38 -1.29
N TRP A 167 4.64 -12.12 -0.85
CA TRP A 167 3.49 -11.90 -1.74
C TRP A 167 3.63 -10.66 -2.66
N ILE A 168 4.62 -9.81 -2.39
CA ILE A 168 4.85 -8.56 -3.11
C ILE A 168 6.26 -8.45 -3.70
N ASP A 169 6.97 -9.55 -3.88
CA ASP A 169 8.35 -9.55 -4.41
C ASP A 169 8.49 -8.78 -5.73
N ASP A 170 7.44 -8.78 -6.55
CA ASP A 170 7.44 -8.16 -7.87
C ASP A 170 7.05 -6.66 -7.85
N PHE A 171 6.79 -6.07 -6.68
CA PHE A 171 6.39 -4.67 -6.56
C PHE A 171 7.37 -3.87 -5.69
N PRO A 172 8.27 -3.07 -6.31
CA PRO A 172 9.39 -2.45 -5.61
C PRO A 172 9.03 -1.20 -4.80
N ALA A 173 7.74 -0.88 -4.58
CA ALA A 173 7.33 0.30 -3.84
C ALA A 173 7.97 0.38 -2.45
N GLY A 174 8.73 1.43 -2.18
CA GLY A 174 9.56 1.57 -0.98
C GLY A 174 8.77 1.49 0.34
N TYR A 175 7.52 2.01 0.37
CA TYR A 175 6.68 1.93 1.56
C TYR A 175 6.26 0.49 1.91
N MET A 176 6.16 -0.39 0.93
CA MET A 176 5.90 -1.81 1.13
C MET A 176 7.19 -2.54 1.54
N GLN A 177 8.28 -2.30 0.82
CA GLN A 177 9.56 -2.98 1.09
C GLN A 177 10.06 -2.76 2.53
N ARG A 178 9.82 -1.57 3.09
CA ARG A 178 10.23 -1.25 4.47
C ARG A 178 9.59 -2.14 5.54
N VAL A 179 8.41 -2.69 5.29
CA VAL A 179 7.61 -3.42 6.29
C VAL A 179 7.35 -4.88 5.93
N MET A 180 7.88 -5.36 4.80
CA MET A 180 7.67 -6.74 4.37
C MET A 180 8.11 -7.80 5.38
N HIS A 181 9.01 -7.46 6.28
CA HIS A 181 9.46 -8.35 7.35
C HIS A 181 8.39 -8.57 8.45
N LEU A 182 7.30 -7.80 8.45
CA LEU A 182 6.18 -7.91 9.40
C LEU A 182 5.02 -8.73 8.84
N PHE A 183 5.05 -9.05 7.55
CA PHE A 183 3.96 -9.73 6.85
C PHE A 183 4.27 -11.21 6.62
N PRO A 184 3.20 -12.04 6.50
CA PRO A 184 3.32 -13.47 6.19
C PRO A 184 4.00 -13.72 4.86
#